data_bad51ef88d10341ce5508992a7ba26a3
#
_entry.id   bad51ef88d10341ce5508992a7ba26a3
#
_cell.length_a   1.000
_cell.length_b   1.000
_cell.length_c   1.000
_cell.angle_alpha   90.00
_cell.angle_beta   90.00
_cell.angle_gamma   90.00
#
_symmetry.space_group_name_H-M   'P 1'
#
loop_
_entity.id
_entity.type
_entity.pdbx_description
1 polymer ?
#
loop_
_entity_poly.entity_id
_entity_poly.type
_entity_poly.pdbx_seq_one_letter_code
_entity_poly.pdbx_strand_id
1 'polypeptide(L)'
;MRRHALMVLTAGLMIAACAPKEAAIKRDYERLTGTWALVSAVKDGKEVPEDEVKNTRLITKGDKFTISGDPGLGTSGAGTFTIDPSKNPKTVDSVQSEGPDAGKTALGIYEIIDDNTKRACWAPPGQARPSEFTSKPGSGHLFQVWKRERP
;
A
#
# COMPACT_ATOMS: atom_id res chain seq x y z
N MET A 1 68.22 -2.43 12.31
CA MET A 1 67.21 -1.45 11.86
C MET A 1 65.97 -2.23 11.41
N ARG A 2 64.94 -2.32 12.25
CA ARG A 2 63.68 -3.00 11.93
C ARG A 2 62.62 -1.93 11.59
N ARG A 3 62.23 -1.87 10.33
CA ARG A 3 61.12 -1.00 9.86
C ARG A 3 59.82 -1.74 10.10
N HIS A 4 59.00 -1.27 11.04
CA HIS A 4 57.62 -1.72 11.23
C HIS A 4 56.73 -0.97 10.24
N ALA A 5 56.18 -1.71 9.27
CA ALA A 5 55.14 -1.19 8.40
C ALA A 5 53.80 -1.22 9.15
N LEU A 6 53.25 -0.07 9.41
CA LEU A 6 51.93 0.09 9.99
C LEU A 6 50.87 -0.10 8.89
N MET A 7 50.19 -1.24 8.94
CA MET A 7 49.10 -1.52 8.02
C MET A 7 47.84 -0.86 8.58
N VAL A 8 47.43 0.28 8.00
CA VAL A 8 46.15 0.93 8.35
C VAL A 8 45.03 0.22 7.61
N LEU A 9 44.25 -0.55 8.36
CA LEU A 9 43.02 -1.18 7.86
C LEU A 9 41.94 -0.12 7.81
N THR A 10 41.66 0.40 6.62
CA THR A 10 40.48 1.28 6.41
C THR A 10 39.25 0.38 6.29
N ALA A 11 38.54 0.18 7.39
CA ALA A 11 37.18 -0.36 7.37
C ALA A 11 36.25 0.66 6.70
N GLY A 12 35.99 0.46 5.42
CA GLY A 12 35.06 1.28 4.64
C GLY A 12 33.63 1.14 5.15
N LEU A 13 33.09 2.24 5.60
CA LEU A 13 31.74 2.42 6.13
C LEU A 13 30.70 2.29 5.00
N MET A 14 30.16 1.08 4.78
CA MET A 14 29.00 0.87 3.90
C MET A 14 27.68 0.95 4.69
N ILE A 15 27.35 2.12 5.24
CA ILE A 15 26.08 2.32 6.00
C ILE A 15 25.16 3.37 5.34
N ALA A 16 25.52 3.95 4.19
CA ALA A 16 24.83 5.17 3.73
C ALA A 16 23.59 4.96 2.83
N ALA A 17 23.30 3.74 2.33
CA ALA A 17 22.22 3.54 1.35
C ALA A 17 20.87 3.10 1.94
N CYS A 18 20.81 2.57 3.16
CA CYS A 18 19.59 2.06 3.80
C CYS A 18 18.75 3.15 4.48
N ALA A 19 19.38 4.13 5.09
CA ALA A 19 18.72 5.17 5.88
C ALA A 19 17.68 6.02 5.11
N PRO A 20 17.92 6.46 3.86
CA PRO A 20 16.92 7.23 3.11
C PRO A 20 15.68 6.42 2.75
N LYS A 21 15.84 5.13 2.44
CA LYS A 21 14.72 4.24 2.10
C LYS A 21 13.84 3.96 3.32
N GLU A 22 14.44 3.65 4.46
CA GLU A 22 13.73 3.39 5.73
C GLU A 22 12.96 4.64 6.19
N ALA A 23 13.57 5.82 6.09
CA ALA A 23 12.91 7.07 6.40
C ALA A 23 11.70 7.35 5.49
N ALA A 24 11.78 7.03 4.21
CA ALA A 24 10.68 7.15 3.27
C ALA A 24 9.54 6.17 3.59
N ILE A 25 9.86 4.92 3.92
CA ILE A 25 8.89 3.92 4.35
C ILE A 25 8.16 4.38 5.61
N LYS A 26 8.90 4.80 6.64
CA LYS A 26 8.32 5.29 7.90
C LYS A 26 7.37 6.46 7.67
N ARG A 27 7.81 7.46 6.90
CA ARG A 27 6.99 8.64 6.57
C ARG A 27 5.70 8.27 5.84
N ASP A 28 5.76 7.34 4.88
CA ASP A 28 4.56 6.93 4.15
C ASP A 28 3.61 6.13 5.06
N TYR A 29 4.09 5.26 5.96
CA TYR A 29 3.23 4.61 6.95
C TYR A 29 2.55 5.61 7.89
N GLU A 30 3.27 6.62 8.36
CA GLU A 30 2.70 7.70 9.18
C GLU A 30 1.59 8.45 8.44
N ARG A 31 1.81 8.78 7.16
CA ARG A 31 0.83 9.45 6.30
C ARG A 31 -0.35 8.56 5.94
N LEU A 32 -0.16 7.25 5.84
CA LEU A 32 -1.24 6.31 5.55
C LEU A 32 -2.08 5.99 6.80
N THR A 33 -1.54 6.14 8.00
CA THR A 33 -2.24 5.88 9.26
C THR A 33 -3.45 6.80 9.43
N GLY A 34 -4.60 6.23 9.79
CA GLY A 34 -5.85 6.94 10.06
C GLY A 34 -7.08 6.22 9.54
N THR A 35 -8.22 6.92 9.59
CA THR A 35 -9.51 6.46 9.06
C THR A 35 -9.77 7.11 7.71
N TRP A 36 -10.15 6.29 6.74
CA TRP A 36 -10.35 6.68 5.36
C TRP A 36 -11.73 6.24 4.88
N ALA A 37 -12.46 7.16 4.28
CA ALA A 37 -13.71 6.90 3.58
C ALA A 37 -13.42 6.64 2.10
N LEU A 38 -13.99 5.58 1.54
CA LEU A 38 -13.96 5.37 0.10
C LEU A 38 -14.84 6.43 -0.56
N VAL A 39 -14.36 7.10 -1.60
CA VAL A 39 -15.11 8.13 -2.33
C VAL A 39 -15.40 7.76 -3.77
N SER A 40 -14.61 6.88 -4.35
CA SER A 40 -14.90 6.26 -5.64
C SER A 40 -14.15 4.95 -5.80
N ALA A 41 -14.71 4.02 -6.55
CA ALA A 41 -14.06 2.80 -6.95
C ALA A 41 -14.51 2.35 -8.34
N VAL A 42 -13.59 1.73 -9.07
CA VAL A 42 -13.84 1.07 -10.36
C VAL A 42 -13.32 -0.35 -10.27
N LYS A 43 -14.18 -1.33 -10.49
CA LYS A 43 -13.83 -2.77 -10.46
C LYS A 43 -14.07 -3.38 -11.82
N ASP A 44 -13.03 -3.98 -12.39
CA ASP A 44 -13.10 -4.63 -13.71
C ASP A 44 -13.73 -3.75 -14.80
N GLY A 45 -13.37 -2.46 -14.81
CA GLY A 45 -13.86 -1.47 -15.76
C GLY A 45 -15.25 -0.91 -15.47
N LYS A 46 -15.89 -1.30 -14.36
CA LYS A 46 -17.22 -0.80 -13.97
C LYS A 46 -17.13 0.04 -12.71
N GLU A 47 -17.80 1.17 -12.72
CA GLU A 47 -17.96 1.99 -11.52
C GLU A 47 -18.74 1.22 -10.45
N VAL A 48 -18.27 1.29 -9.23
CA VAL A 48 -18.94 0.70 -8.07
C VAL A 48 -20.07 1.63 -7.64
N PRO A 49 -21.27 1.10 -7.36
CA PRO A 49 -22.42 1.89 -6.92
C PRO A 49 -22.12 2.77 -5.71
N GLU A 50 -22.70 3.96 -5.69
CA GLU A 50 -22.44 4.96 -4.64
C GLU A 50 -22.81 4.46 -3.23
N ASP A 51 -23.86 3.67 -3.11
CA ASP A 51 -24.30 3.08 -1.84
C ASP A 51 -23.31 2.08 -1.27
N GLU A 52 -22.60 1.33 -2.12
CA GLU A 52 -21.50 0.46 -1.70
C GLU A 52 -20.25 1.29 -1.31
N VAL A 53 -19.94 2.32 -2.09
CA VAL A 53 -18.78 3.20 -1.86
C VAL A 53 -18.91 3.94 -0.53
N LYS A 54 -20.04 4.64 -0.32
CA LYS A 54 -20.23 5.51 0.86
C LYS A 54 -20.19 4.79 2.21
N ASN A 55 -20.48 3.49 2.22
CA ASN A 55 -20.47 2.68 3.43
C ASN A 55 -19.11 2.02 3.71
N THR A 56 -18.14 2.18 2.82
CA THR A 56 -16.84 1.53 2.94
C THR A 56 -15.84 2.42 3.67
N ARG A 57 -15.23 1.87 4.74
CA ARG A 57 -14.22 2.52 5.58
C ARG A 57 -12.99 1.65 5.70
N LEU A 58 -11.84 2.30 5.66
CA LEU A 58 -10.54 1.68 5.87
C LEU A 58 -9.84 2.34 7.05
N ILE A 59 -9.47 1.56 8.05
CA ILE A 59 -8.67 2.01 9.19
C ILE A 59 -7.28 1.41 9.02
N THR A 60 -6.25 2.25 9.04
CA THR A 60 -4.85 1.82 8.98
C THR A 60 -4.08 2.32 10.19
N LYS A 61 -3.25 1.46 10.76
CA LYS A 61 -2.36 1.78 11.88
C LYS A 61 -1.05 1.02 11.72
N GLY A 62 0.03 1.77 11.39
CA GLY A 62 1.28 1.15 11.01
C GLY A 62 1.10 0.26 9.78
N ASP A 63 1.50 -0.99 9.87
CA ASP A 63 1.38 -2.02 8.82
C ASP A 63 0.06 -2.81 8.84
N LYS A 64 -0.88 -2.44 9.73
CA LYS A 64 -2.17 -3.13 9.88
C LYS A 64 -3.31 -2.34 9.26
N PHE A 65 -4.28 -3.08 8.73
CA PHE A 65 -5.51 -2.49 8.22
C PHE A 65 -6.74 -3.27 8.68
N THR A 66 -7.83 -2.55 8.79
CA THR A 66 -9.18 -3.12 8.90
C THR A 66 -10.07 -2.38 7.90
N ILE A 67 -10.80 -3.13 7.11
CA ILE A 67 -11.73 -2.57 6.14
C ILE A 67 -13.13 -3.10 6.42
N SER A 68 -14.09 -2.20 6.47
CA SER A 68 -15.51 -2.48 6.65
C SER A 68 -16.30 -1.84 5.52
N GLY A 69 -17.33 -2.50 5.05
CA GLY A 69 -18.17 -1.99 3.96
C GLY A 69 -18.96 -3.08 3.29
N ASP A 70 -19.35 -2.85 2.06
CA ASP A 70 -20.15 -3.80 1.30
C ASP A 70 -19.30 -5.05 0.93
N PRO A 71 -19.79 -6.26 1.25
CA PRO A 71 -19.13 -7.50 0.85
C PRO A 71 -18.96 -7.67 -0.67
N GLY A 72 -19.79 -6.99 -1.47
CA GLY A 72 -19.73 -7.01 -2.93
C GLY A 72 -18.42 -6.49 -3.51
N LEU A 73 -17.76 -5.55 -2.81
CA LEU A 73 -16.43 -5.09 -3.17
C LEU A 73 -15.32 -6.12 -2.90
N GLY A 74 -15.60 -7.17 -2.10
CA GLY A 74 -14.60 -8.14 -1.67
C GLY A 74 -13.52 -7.53 -0.77
N THR A 75 -13.86 -6.43 -0.09
CA THR A 75 -12.89 -5.61 0.66
C THR A 75 -13.11 -5.65 2.17
N SER A 76 -14.06 -6.45 2.67
CA SER A 76 -14.26 -6.57 4.12
C SER A 76 -13.22 -7.50 4.74
N GLY A 77 -12.66 -7.09 5.87
CA GLY A 77 -11.71 -7.91 6.61
C GLY A 77 -10.60 -7.10 7.26
N ALA A 78 -9.59 -7.81 7.71
CA ALA A 78 -8.39 -7.24 8.33
C ALA A 78 -7.14 -7.92 7.77
N GLY A 79 -6.00 -7.29 7.96
CA GLY A 79 -4.74 -7.85 7.52
C GLY A 79 -3.55 -6.93 7.78
N THR A 80 -2.46 -7.24 7.11
CA THR A 80 -1.23 -6.46 7.11
C THR A 80 -0.86 -6.04 5.69
N PHE A 81 -0.07 -4.98 5.58
CA PHE A 81 0.44 -4.54 4.28
C PHE A 81 1.88 -4.05 4.39
N THR A 82 2.62 -4.24 3.32
CA THR A 82 3.99 -3.73 3.16
C THR A 82 4.04 -2.78 1.98
N ILE A 83 4.86 -1.73 2.08
CA ILE A 83 4.99 -0.70 1.06
C ILE A 83 6.44 -0.55 0.60
N ASP A 84 6.62 -0.20 -0.67
CA ASP A 84 7.90 0.24 -1.19
C ASP A 84 7.75 1.59 -1.91
N PRO A 85 8.03 2.71 -1.22
CA PRO A 85 7.93 4.04 -1.80
C PRO A 85 9.07 4.38 -2.76
N SER A 86 10.09 3.53 -2.89
CA SER A 86 11.20 3.71 -3.85
C SER A 86 10.82 3.32 -5.28
N LYS A 87 9.70 2.64 -5.47
CA LYS A 87 9.17 2.24 -6.78
C LYS A 87 8.38 3.38 -7.42
N ASN A 88 8.23 3.33 -8.75
CA ASN A 88 7.39 4.25 -9.51
C ASN A 88 6.52 3.48 -10.52
N PRO A 89 5.22 3.34 -10.29
CA PRO A 89 4.46 3.76 -9.10
C PRO A 89 4.93 3.08 -7.81
N LYS A 90 4.67 3.72 -6.64
CA LYS A 90 4.91 3.11 -5.33
C LYS A 90 4.10 1.82 -5.19
N THR A 91 4.68 0.78 -4.60
CA THR A 91 4.03 -0.53 -4.50
C THR A 91 3.53 -0.82 -3.09
N VAL A 92 2.46 -1.60 -3.03
CA VAL A 92 1.87 -2.09 -1.79
C VAL A 92 1.45 -3.54 -1.96
N ASP A 93 1.77 -4.38 -0.98
CA ASP A 93 1.35 -5.78 -0.92
C ASP A 93 0.52 -5.95 0.35
N SER A 94 -0.67 -6.52 0.24
CA SER A 94 -1.53 -6.80 1.39
C SER A 94 -1.75 -8.29 1.56
N VAL A 95 -1.72 -8.74 2.83
CA VAL A 95 -2.08 -10.10 3.21
C VAL A 95 -3.30 -10.02 4.10
N GLN A 96 -4.40 -10.64 3.68
CA GLN A 96 -5.61 -10.71 4.47
C GLN A 96 -5.46 -11.75 5.59
N SER A 97 -5.85 -11.39 6.80
CA SER A 97 -5.91 -12.31 7.95
C SER A 97 -7.32 -12.85 8.20
N GLU A 98 -8.33 -12.18 7.66
CA GLU A 98 -9.75 -12.51 7.83
C GLU A 98 -10.50 -12.34 6.52
N GLY A 99 -11.67 -12.98 6.42
CA GLY A 99 -12.54 -12.90 5.27
C GLY A 99 -12.28 -13.97 4.20
N PRO A 100 -12.93 -13.85 3.02
CA PRO A 100 -12.86 -14.86 1.96
C PRO A 100 -11.46 -15.08 1.39
N ASP A 101 -10.61 -14.06 1.45
CA ASP A 101 -9.26 -14.08 0.92
C ASP A 101 -8.19 -14.22 2.01
N ALA A 102 -8.56 -14.74 3.20
CA ALA A 102 -7.62 -14.99 4.30
C ALA A 102 -6.42 -15.83 3.84
N GLY A 103 -5.21 -15.37 4.17
CA GLY A 103 -3.94 -15.99 3.77
C GLY A 103 -3.48 -15.68 2.34
N LYS A 104 -4.29 -14.98 1.54
CA LYS A 104 -3.91 -14.58 0.18
C LYS A 104 -3.22 -13.22 0.19
N THR A 105 -2.30 -13.04 -0.76
CA THR A 105 -1.60 -11.77 -1.00
C THR A 105 -2.20 -11.09 -2.23
N ALA A 106 -2.61 -9.84 -2.07
CA ALA A 106 -2.99 -8.97 -3.18
C ALA A 106 -1.85 -7.99 -3.46
N LEU A 107 -1.50 -7.83 -4.74
CA LEU A 107 -0.47 -6.91 -5.21
C LEU A 107 -1.12 -5.62 -5.71
N GLY A 108 -0.62 -4.49 -5.27
CA GLY A 108 -1.16 -3.19 -5.64
C GLY A 108 -0.11 -2.10 -5.81
N ILE A 109 -0.59 -0.95 -6.24
CA ILE A 109 0.14 0.32 -6.29
C ILE A 109 -0.63 1.37 -5.50
N TYR A 110 0.07 2.33 -4.92
CA TYR A 110 -0.55 3.42 -4.17
C TYR A 110 0.10 4.76 -4.44
N GLU A 111 -0.66 5.80 -4.19
CA GLU A 111 -0.19 7.18 -4.22
C GLU A 111 -0.87 7.99 -3.12
N ILE A 112 -0.08 8.74 -2.38
CA ILE A 112 -0.56 9.75 -1.43
C ILE A 112 -0.59 11.07 -2.18
N ILE A 113 -1.79 11.49 -2.60
CA ILE A 113 -2.00 12.71 -3.41
C ILE A 113 -1.74 13.94 -2.56
N ASP A 114 -2.33 13.96 -1.36
CA ASP A 114 -2.13 14.98 -0.33
C ASP A 114 -2.38 14.36 1.07
N ASP A 115 -2.40 15.17 2.13
CA ASP A 115 -2.59 14.67 3.49
C ASP A 115 -3.99 14.09 3.76
N ASN A 116 -4.96 14.38 2.89
CA ASN A 116 -6.35 13.97 3.04
C ASN A 116 -6.84 13.07 1.90
N THR A 117 -6.02 12.81 0.89
CA THR A 117 -6.44 12.06 -0.30
C THR A 117 -5.35 11.05 -0.70
N LYS A 118 -5.76 9.82 -0.92
CA LYS A 118 -4.92 8.77 -1.48
C LYS A 118 -5.67 7.94 -2.50
N ARG A 119 -4.95 7.26 -3.37
CA ARG A 119 -5.49 6.27 -4.30
C ARG A 119 -4.68 5.00 -4.30
N ALA A 120 -5.32 3.91 -4.66
CA ALA A 120 -4.70 2.60 -4.81
C ALA A 120 -5.33 1.85 -5.98
N CYS A 121 -4.55 0.97 -6.58
CA CYS A 121 -5.05 0.03 -7.58
C CYS A 121 -4.54 -1.36 -7.24
N TRP A 122 -5.42 -2.35 -7.21
CA TRP A 122 -5.16 -3.71 -6.78
C TRP A 122 -5.42 -4.71 -7.88
N ALA A 123 -4.56 -5.71 -7.99
CA ALA A 123 -4.83 -6.92 -8.74
C ALA A 123 -5.50 -7.97 -7.85
N PRO A 124 -6.33 -8.86 -8.40
CA PRO A 124 -6.79 -10.04 -7.68
C PRO A 124 -5.61 -10.89 -7.19
N PRO A 125 -5.75 -11.62 -6.06
CA PRO A 125 -4.71 -12.51 -5.58
C PRO A 125 -4.23 -13.48 -6.68
N GLY A 126 -2.92 -13.64 -6.79
CA GLY A 126 -2.29 -14.51 -7.79
C GLY A 126 -2.09 -13.89 -9.17
N GLN A 127 -2.53 -12.65 -9.38
CA GLN A 127 -2.32 -11.90 -10.64
C GLN A 127 -1.20 -10.86 -10.53
N ALA A 128 -0.69 -10.44 -11.70
CA ALA A 128 0.37 -9.44 -11.77
C ALA A 128 -0.09 -8.08 -11.22
N ARG A 129 0.83 -7.37 -10.57
CA ARG A 129 0.62 -6.02 -10.04
C ARG A 129 0.18 -5.06 -11.13
N PRO A 130 -0.80 -4.18 -10.86
CA PRO A 130 -1.14 -3.09 -11.77
C PRO A 130 0.07 -2.17 -12.00
N SER A 131 0.19 -1.63 -13.20
CA SER A 131 1.21 -0.63 -13.55
C SER A 131 0.65 0.79 -13.64
N GLU A 132 -0.67 0.92 -13.64
CA GLU A 132 -1.39 2.18 -13.79
C GLU A 132 -2.55 2.28 -12.80
N PHE A 133 -2.92 3.50 -12.42
CA PHE A 133 -4.10 3.78 -11.58
C PHE A 133 -5.38 3.78 -12.41
N THR A 134 -5.71 2.62 -12.97
CA THR A 134 -6.92 2.41 -13.77
C THR A 134 -7.41 0.97 -13.63
N SER A 135 -8.70 0.77 -13.83
CA SER A 135 -9.31 -0.56 -13.92
C SER A 135 -10.00 -0.68 -15.28
N LYS A 136 -9.43 -1.50 -16.16
CA LYS A 136 -9.97 -1.76 -17.51
C LYS A 136 -10.89 -2.97 -17.48
N PRO A 137 -11.91 -3.05 -18.35
CA PRO A 137 -12.71 -4.26 -18.52
C PRO A 137 -11.83 -5.50 -18.78
N GLY A 138 -12.09 -6.59 -18.07
CA GLY A 138 -11.33 -7.84 -18.17
C GLY A 138 -10.03 -7.88 -17.36
N SER A 139 -9.62 -6.77 -16.74
CA SER A 139 -8.41 -6.73 -15.91
C SER A 139 -8.58 -7.39 -14.53
N GLY A 140 -9.81 -7.43 -14.02
CA GLY A 140 -10.11 -7.80 -12.63
C GLY A 140 -9.60 -6.79 -11.60
N HIS A 141 -8.95 -5.70 -12.02
CA HIS A 141 -8.38 -4.71 -11.12
C HIS A 141 -9.45 -3.96 -10.34
N LEU A 142 -9.09 -3.51 -9.14
CA LEU A 142 -9.89 -2.62 -8.29
C LEU A 142 -9.12 -1.31 -8.11
N PHE A 143 -9.58 -0.25 -8.73
CA PHE A 143 -9.09 1.11 -8.54
C PHE A 143 -9.93 1.84 -7.50
N GLN A 144 -9.29 2.52 -6.55
CA GLN A 144 -9.94 3.14 -5.39
C GLN A 144 -9.37 4.51 -5.12
N VAL A 145 -10.23 5.46 -4.76
CA VAL A 145 -9.87 6.78 -4.23
C VAL A 145 -10.46 6.94 -2.83
N TRP A 146 -9.63 7.36 -1.90
CA TRP A 146 -9.96 7.47 -0.49
C TRP A 146 -9.74 8.89 0.02
N LYS A 147 -10.63 9.35 0.89
CA LYS A 147 -10.46 10.59 1.64
C LYS A 147 -10.35 10.31 3.13
N ARG A 148 -9.46 11.04 3.79
CA ARG A 148 -9.30 10.96 5.24
C ARG A 148 -10.55 11.47 5.94
N GLU A 149 -11.07 10.69 6.87
CA GLU A 149 -12.07 11.18 7.82
C GLU A 149 -11.35 11.97 8.91
N ARG A 150 -11.85 13.16 9.20
CA ARG A 150 -11.40 13.94 10.34
C ARG A 150 -12.15 13.44 11.58
N PRO A 151 -11.44 13.38 12.74
CA PRO A 151 -12.08 13.05 14.00
C PRO A 151 -13.14 14.09 14.37
#